data_e7cab3cbaa7f3b4507d49cfcd2934f15
#
_entry.id   e7cab3cbaa7f3b4507d49cfcd2934f15
#
_cell.length_a   1.000
_cell.length_b   1.000
_cell.length_c   1.000
_cell.angle_alpha   90.00
_cell.angle_beta   90.00
_cell.angle_gamma   90.00
#
_symmetry.space_group_name_H-M   'P 1'
#
loop_
_entity.id
_entity.type
_entity.pdbx_description
1 polymer ?
#
loop_
_entity_poly.entity_id
_entity_poly.type
_entity_poly.pdbx_seq_one_letter_code
_entity_poly.pdbx_strand_id
1 'polypeptide(L)'
;MTGGGRGIGERIAKELAQAGMRVAVSARSREQTERVAREIAGIAVPADVSDRASVAQLVSRTEGELGPVDLLVNNAGVIGRRDTPPIWEEDPADWWRVFEVNVLGAYLCCREVLRGMVDRGRGRIINVGSGAAYLPPMPGNAGGTAYGASKAALYRFGDLLAAQLAQRGIAVFTISPGLVRTAMTESFGDNAPWTPPELAPRLVRVLASGHADRLAGRYIHAEHDDIEELVQRAEEIHERDLNAIRLRRADAQSSPT
;
A
#
# COMPACT_ATOMS: atom_id res chain seq x y z
N MET A 1 -2.41 2.08 10.49
CA MET A 1 -1.64 1.06 9.75
C MET A 1 -2.45 -0.20 9.59
N THR A 2 -2.90 -0.55 8.39
CA THR A 2 -3.64 -1.80 8.14
C THR A 2 -2.70 -2.95 7.80
N GLY A 3 -3.06 -4.20 8.13
CA GLY A 3 -2.18 -5.36 7.99
C GLY A 3 -0.91 -5.28 8.85
N GLY A 4 -0.94 -4.55 9.95
CA GLY A 4 0.22 -4.25 10.81
C GLY A 4 0.61 -5.34 11.81
N GLY A 5 -0.11 -6.46 11.86
CA GLY A 5 0.14 -7.52 12.85
C GLY A 5 1.32 -8.43 12.54
N ARG A 6 1.86 -8.43 11.31
CA ARG A 6 2.99 -9.26 10.87
C ARG A 6 3.65 -8.72 9.60
N GLY A 7 4.80 -9.31 9.25
CA GLY A 7 5.47 -9.10 7.95
C GLY A 7 5.89 -7.65 7.71
N ILE A 8 5.65 -7.16 6.49
CA ILE A 8 6.01 -5.79 6.08
C ILE A 8 5.27 -4.76 6.94
N GLY A 9 3.98 -4.96 7.19
CA GLY A 9 3.18 -4.04 7.98
C GLY A 9 3.65 -3.88 9.43
N GLU A 10 4.06 -4.95 10.09
CA GLU A 10 4.68 -4.89 11.41
C GLU A 10 5.97 -4.06 11.40
N ARG A 11 6.83 -4.27 10.39
CA ARG A 11 8.09 -3.53 10.25
C ARG A 11 7.85 -2.04 10.00
N ILE A 12 6.87 -1.70 9.15
CA ILE A 12 6.46 -0.31 8.92
C ILE A 12 5.93 0.32 10.22
N ALA A 13 5.09 -0.38 10.97
CA ALA A 13 4.55 0.12 12.24
C ALA A 13 5.68 0.43 13.24
N LYS A 14 6.68 -0.45 13.35
CA LYS A 14 7.86 -0.25 14.20
C LYS A 14 8.70 0.94 13.76
N GLU A 15 8.98 1.08 12.46
CA GLU A 15 9.75 2.19 11.90
C GLU A 15 9.06 3.55 12.17
N LEU A 16 7.74 3.63 11.96
CA LEU A 16 6.98 4.84 12.22
C LEU A 16 6.94 5.20 13.71
N ALA A 17 6.81 4.22 14.59
CA ALA A 17 6.86 4.44 16.03
C ALA A 17 8.25 4.91 16.50
N GLN A 18 9.33 4.32 15.96
CA GLN A 18 10.71 4.78 16.23
C GLN A 18 10.96 6.22 15.74
N ALA A 19 10.25 6.64 14.68
CA ALA A 19 10.24 8.03 14.22
C ALA A 19 9.35 8.97 15.06
N GLY A 20 8.81 8.50 16.19
CA GLY A 20 8.01 9.30 17.13
C GLY A 20 6.52 9.41 16.78
N MET A 21 6.03 8.67 15.79
CA MET A 21 4.60 8.66 15.45
C MET A 21 3.79 7.79 16.43
N ARG A 22 2.57 8.25 16.77
CA ARG A 22 1.58 7.42 17.46
C ARG A 22 0.92 6.48 16.45
N VAL A 23 0.98 5.18 16.66
CA VAL A 23 0.57 4.19 15.67
C VAL A 23 -0.59 3.34 16.17
N ALA A 24 -1.68 3.32 15.41
CA ALA A 24 -2.73 2.31 15.52
C ALA A 24 -2.39 1.13 14.60
N VAL A 25 -2.25 -0.07 15.17
CA VAL A 25 -2.00 -1.33 14.45
C VAL A 25 -3.32 -2.04 14.22
N SER A 26 -3.64 -2.33 12.97
CA SER A 26 -4.85 -3.08 12.61
C SER A 26 -4.54 -4.29 11.75
N ALA A 27 -5.15 -5.41 12.08
CA ALA A 27 -5.25 -6.64 11.30
C ALA A 27 -6.39 -7.49 11.88
N ARG A 28 -6.77 -8.59 11.21
CA ARG A 28 -7.84 -9.48 11.71
C ARG A 28 -7.47 -10.22 12.99
N SER A 29 -6.19 -10.61 13.15
CA SER A 29 -5.73 -11.31 14.35
C SER A 29 -5.52 -10.32 15.50
N ARG A 30 -6.37 -10.44 16.54
CA ARG A 30 -6.24 -9.67 17.79
C ARG A 30 -4.89 -9.90 18.45
N GLU A 31 -4.46 -11.14 18.56
CA GLU A 31 -3.19 -11.50 19.18
C GLU A 31 -1.98 -10.83 18.52
N GLN A 32 -1.93 -10.87 17.16
CA GLN A 32 -0.85 -10.25 16.41
C GLN A 32 -0.85 -8.73 16.56
N THR A 33 -2.01 -8.09 16.50
CA THR A 33 -2.13 -6.63 16.65
C THR A 33 -1.76 -6.18 18.06
N GLU A 34 -2.20 -6.89 19.10
CA GLU A 34 -1.87 -6.57 20.49
C GLU A 34 -0.38 -6.78 20.79
N ARG A 35 0.24 -7.83 20.24
CA ARG A 35 1.69 -8.04 20.36
C ARG A 35 2.46 -6.86 19.79
N VAL A 36 2.20 -6.50 18.52
CA VAL A 36 2.91 -5.40 17.85
C VAL A 36 2.64 -4.07 18.56
N ALA A 37 1.39 -3.79 18.93
CA ALA A 37 1.02 -2.55 19.62
C ALA A 37 1.78 -2.39 20.94
N ARG A 38 1.93 -3.46 21.75
CA ARG A 38 2.74 -3.43 22.99
C ARG A 38 4.21 -3.11 22.70
N GLU A 39 4.79 -3.72 21.66
CA GLU A 39 6.20 -3.53 21.30
C GLU A 39 6.52 -2.07 20.89
N ILE A 40 5.55 -1.34 20.36
CA ILE A 40 5.72 0.04 19.86
C ILE A 40 5.04 1.11 20.74
N ALA A 41 4.52 0.75 21.90
CA ALA A 41 3.69 1.62 22.74
C ALA A 41 2.53 2.27 21.97
N GLY A 42 1.97 1.55 20.99
CA GLY A 42 0.84 1.97 20.16
C GLY A 42 -0.48 1.35 20.62
N ILE A 43 -1.54 1.50 19.81
CA ILE A 43 -2.82 0.87 20.08
C ILE A 43 -3.13 -0.28 19.10
N ALA A 44 -3.80 -1.31 19.60
CA ALA A 44 -4.29 -2.43 18.80
C ALA A 44 -5.77 -2.25 18.48
N VAL A 45 -6.10 -2.18 17.19
CA VAL A 45 -7.51 -2.11 16.74
C VAL A 45 -7.76 -3.23 15.71
N PRO A 46 -8.12 -4.44 16.18
CA PRO A 46 -8.44 -5.54 15.28
C PRO A 46 -9.61 -5.17 14.35
N ALA A 47 -9.43 -5.38 13.03
CA ALA A 47 -10.47 -5.08 12.06
C ALA A 47 -10.30 -5.94 10.79
N ASP A 48 -11.42 -6.23 10.11
CA ASP A 48 -11.43 -6.71 8.72
C ASP A 48 -11.64 -5.50 7.80
N VAL A 49 -10.63 -5.20 6.98
CA VAL A 49 -10.68 -4.04 6.07
C VAL A 49 -11.72 -4.19 4.95
N SER A 50 -12.19 -5.40 4.66
CA SER A 50 -13.26 -5.64 3.69
C SER A 50 -14.67 -5.42 4.24
N ASP A 51 -14.79 -5.22 5.57
CA ASP A 51 -16.07 -4.90 6.23
C ASP A 51 -16.17 -3.42 6.55
N ARG A 52 -17.19 -2.76 6.01
CA ARG A 52 -17.39 -1.32 6.15
C ARG A 52 -17.57 -0.89 7.62
N ALA A 53 -18.34 -1.65 8.40
CA ALA A 53 -18.62 -1.30 9.79
C ALA A 53 -17.35 -1.47 10.64
N SER A 54 -16.57 -2.52 10.38
CA SER A 54 -15.28 -2.76 11.01
C SER A 54 -14.28 -1.63 10.72
N VAL A 55 -14.23 -1.12 9.47
CA VAL A 55 -13.35 0.01 9.11
C VAL A 55 -13.80 1.31 9.78
N ALA A 56 -15.11 1.59 9.83
CA ALA A 56 -15.61 2.77 10.52
C ALA A 56 -15.26 2.75 12.02
N GLN A 57 -15.40 1.59 12.68
CA GLN A 57 -14.98 1.40 14.09
C GLN A 57 -13.45 1.54 14.25
N LEU A 58 -12.64 1.00 13.32
CA LEU A 58 -11.19 1.17 13.32
C LEU A 58 -10.80 2.64 13.34
N VAL A 59 -11.34 3.44 12.43
CA VAL A 59 -11.00 4.87 12.32
C VAL A 59 -11.50 5.63 13.54
N SER A 60 -12.76 5.45 13.93
CA SER A 60 -13.36 6.10 15.09
C SER A 60 -12.58 5.84 16.38
N ARG A 61 -12.19 4.59 16.61
CA ARG A 61 -11.39 4.23 17.78
C ARG A 61 -9.98 4.82 17.71
N THR A 62 -9.35 4.79 16.52
CA THR A 62 -8.02 5.39 16.32
C THR A 62 -8.05 6.88 16.64
N GLU A 63 -9.04 7.60 16.12
CA GLU A 63 -9.19 9.04 16.35
C GLU A 63 -9.55 9.38 17.79
N GLY A 64 -10.35 8.54 18.45
CA GLY A 64 -10.69 8.71 19.86
C GLY A 64 -9.49 8.53 20.81
N GLU A 65 -8.59 7.58 20.52
CA GLU A 65 -7.44 7.28 21.39
C GLU A 65 -6.16 8.05 21.01
N LEU A 66 -5.92 8.31 19.72
CA LEU A 66 -4.69 8.93 19.23
C LEU A 66 -4.90 10.32 18.61
N GLY A 67 -6.13 10.76 18.44
CA GLY A 67 -6.48 11.98 17.70
C GLY A 67 -6.53 11.77 16.19
N PRO A 68 -6.73 12.84 15.41
CA PRO A 68 -6.94 12.77 13.97
C PRO A 68 -5.88 11.98 13.22
N VAL A 69 -6.29 11.21 12.23
CA VAL A 69 -5.38 10.43 11.38
C VAL A 69 -4.66 11.37 10.42
N ASP A 70 -3.35 11.52 10.56
CA ASP A 70 -2.49 12.29 9.64
C ASP A 70 -1.84 11.40 8.56
N LEU A 71 -1.65 10.09 8.84
CA LEU A 71 -1.11 9.11 7.91
C LEU A 71 -1.95 7.83 7.89
N LEU A 72 -2.41 7.43 6.70
CA LEU A 72 -2.98 6.11 6.44
C LEU A 72 -2.00 5.28 5.63
N VAL A 73 -1.65 4.08 6.12
CA VAL A 73 -0.90 3.09 5.32
C VAL A 73 -1.81 1.90 5.04
N ASN A 74 -2.25 1.76 3.80
CA ASN A 74 -3.00 0.63 3.28
C ASN A 74 -2.04 -0.48 2.89
N ASN A 75 -1.75 -1.38 3.84
CA ASN A 75 -0.86 -2.51 3.61
C ASN A 75 -1.59 -3.86 3.74
N ALA A 76 -2.76 -3.91 4.32
CA ALA A 76 -3.54 -5.15 4.35
C ALA A 76 -3.72 -5.71 2.94
N GLY A 77 -3.40 -6.99 2.76
CA GLY A 77 -3.48 -7.63 1.46
C GLY A 77 -3.38 -9.15 1.56
N VAL A 78 -3.90 -9.83 0.54
CA VAL A 78 -3.86 -11.27 0.35
C VAL A 78 -3.48 -11.59 -1.09
N ILE A 79 -2.82 -12.72 -1.29
CA ILE A 79 -2.41 -13.19 -2.65
C ILE A 79 -3.46 -14.14 -3.27
N GLY A 80 -4.45 -14.59 -2.50
CA GLY A 80 -5.36 -15.66 -2.87
C GLY A 80 -4.86 -17.02 -2.38
N ARG A 81 -5.36 -18.09 -3.01
CA ARG A 81 -4.92 -19.47 -2.70
C ARG A 81 -3.54 -19.72 -3.27
N ARG A 82 -2.71 -20.52 -2.58
CA ARG A 82 -1.39 -20.92 -3.07
C ARG A 82 -1.46 -21.96 -4.19
N ASP A 83 -2.48 -22.79 -4.16
CA ASP A 83 -2.81 -23.85 -5.09
C ASP A 83 -3.93 -23.41 -6.05
N THR A 84 -3.83 -22.19 -6.60
CA THR A 84 -4.84 -21.63 -7.49
C THR A 84 -5.00 -22.53 -8.72
N PRO A 85 -6.19 -23.12 -8.96
CA PRO A 85 -6.45 -23.89 -10.15
C PRO A 85 -6.49 -23.00 -11.40
N PRO A 86 -6.55 -23.59 -12.62
CA PRO A 86 -6.81 -22.82 -13.81
C PRO A 86 -8.09 -21.99 -13.65
N ILE A 87 -8.15 -20.82 -14.27
CA ILE A 87 -9.26 -19.84 -14.08
C ILE A 87 -10.65 -20.43 -14.36
N TRP A 88 -10.75 -21.43 -15.25
CA TRP A 88 -12.03 -22.09 -15.55
C TRP A 88 -12.48 -23.10 -14.47
N GLU A 89 -11.66 -23.35 -13.46
CA GLU A 89 -11.93 -24.19 -12.29
C GLU A 89 -11.87 -23.41 -10.96
N GLU A 90 -11.42 -22.15 -11.02
CA GLU A 90 -11.28 -21.30 -9.83
C GLU A 90 -12.67 -20.88 -9.32
N ASP A 91 -12.87 -20.93 -7.98
CA ASP A 91 -14.09 -20.38 -7.38
C ASP A 91 -14.10 -18.86 -7.51
N PRO A 92 -15.12 -18.28 -8.15
CA PRO A 92 -15.24 -16.81 -8.26
C PRO A 92 -15.21 -16.09 -6.92
N ALA A 93 -15.66 -16.71 -5.83
CA ALA A 93 -15.63 -16.11 -4.50
C ALA A 93 -14.19 -15.99 -3.95
N ASP A 94 -13.34 -17.00 -4.18
CA ASP A 94 -11.91 -16.96 -3.81
C ASP A 94 -11.18 -15.86 -4.61
N TRP A 95 -11.47 -15.77 -5.92
CA TRP A 95 -10.92 -14.73 -6.77
C TRP A 95 -11.36 -13.33 -6.32
N TRP A 96 -12.64 -13.12 -6.06
CA TRP A 96 -13.20 -11.85 -5.63
C TRP A 96 -12.71 -11.43 -4.24
N ARG A 97 -12.47 -12.39 -3.34
CA ARG A 97 -11.93 -12.12 -2.00
C ARG A 97 -10.61 -11.36 -2.04
N VAL A 98 -9.79 -11.57 -3.07
CA VAL A 98 -8.55 -10.81 -3.25
C VAL A 98 -8.85 -9.32 -3.51
N PHE A 99 -9.85 -9.01 -4.33
CA PHE A 99 -10.29 -7.63 -4.59
C PHE A 99 -10.93 -6.98 -3.37
N GLU A 100 -11.74 -7.72 -2.61
CA GLU A 100 -12.34 -7.20 -1.39
C GLU A 100 -11.29 -6.73 -0.39
N VAL A 101 -10.22 -7.50 -0.21
CA VAL A 101 -9.18 -7.11 0.74
C VAL A 101 -8.26 -6.05 0.14
N ASN A 102 -7.74 -6.27 -1.08
CA ASN A 102 -6.66 -5.47 -1.64
C ASN A 102 -7.15 -4.12 -2.21
N VAL A 103 -8.39 -4.04 -2.68
CA VAL A 103 -8.94 -2.85 -3.35
C VAL A 103 -10.05 -2.21 -2.52
N LEU A 104 -11.14 -2.95 -2.26
CA LEU A 104 -12.26 -2.41 -1.48
C LEU A 104 -11.80 -2.00 -0.07
N GLY A 105 -10.95 -2.81 0.58
CA GLY A 105 -10.40 -2.48 1.90
C GLY A 105 -9.62 -1.17 1.93
N ALA A 106 -8.76 -0.94 0.94
CA ALA A 106 -8.02 0.32 0.81
C ALA A 106 -8.98 1.50 0.54
N TYR A 107 -9.97 1.33 -0.34
CA TYR A 107 -11.00 2.33 -0.61
C TYR A 107 -11.78 2.68 0.66
N LEU A 108 -12.25 1.71 1.42
CA LEU A 108 -13.02 1.94 2.65
C LEU A 108 -12.20 2.71 3.69
N CYS A 109 -10.92 2.32 3.90
CA CYS A 109 -10.02 3.04 4.79
C CYS A 109 -9.79 4.49 4.34
N CYS A 110 -9.53 4.71 3.05
CA CYS A 110 -9.39 6.06 2.49
C CYS A 110 -10.65 6.89 2.73
N ARG A 111 -11.82 6.32 2.40
CA ARG A 111 -13.12 6.99 2.54
C ARG A 111 -13.38 7.48 3.97
N GLU A 112 -13.05 6.67 4.97
CA GLU A 112 -13.29 7.01 6.37
C GLU A 112 -12.33 8.11 6.88
N VAL A 113 -11.03 8.09 6.51
CA VAL A 113 -10.06 9.09 7.00
C VAL A 113 -10.09 10.40 6.22
N LEU A 114 -10.49 10.36 4.94
CA LEU A 114 -10.37 11.51 4.03
C LEU A 114 -11.22 12.70 4.45
N ARG A 115 -12.39 12.50 5.04
CA ARG A 115 -13.21 13.62 5.51
C ARG A 115 -12.41 14.50 6.48
N GLY A 116 -11.83 13.89 7.52
CA GLY A 116 -11.03 14.63 8.50
C GLY A 116 -9.74 15.21 7.90
N MET A 117 -9.09 14.51 6.97
CA MET A 117 -7.90 15.03 6.28
C MET A 117 -8.25 16.26 5.41
N VAL A 118 -9.34 16.21 4.64
CA VAL A 118 -9.80 17.33 3.78
C VAL A 118 -10.19 18.55 4.64
N ASP A 119 -10.93 18.34 5.73
CA ASP A 119 -11.34 19.42 6.63
C ASP A 119 -10.14 20.14 7.26
N ARG A 120 -9.03 19.41 7.48
CA ARG A 120 -7.77 19.97 8.01
C ARG A 120 -6.81 20.49 6.94
N GLY A 121 -7.07 20.21 5.66
CA GLY A 121 -6.19 20.56 4.55
C GLY A 121 -4.81 19.88 4.61
N ARG A 122 -4.72 18.71 5.25
CA ARG A 122 -3.46 17.95 5.37
C ARG A 122 -3.70 16.47 5.62
N GLY A 123 -2.82 15.63 5.07
CA GLY A 123 -2.82 14.19 5.27
C GLY A 123 -1.94 13.47 4.27
N ARG A 124 -1.62 12.22 4.58
CA ARG A 124 -0.88 11.35 3.65
C ARG A 124 -1.49 9.96 3.61
N ILE A 125 -1.53 9.39 2.41
CA ILE A 125 -2.02 8.04 2.17
C ILE A 125 -0.93 7.28 1.41
N ILE A 126 -0.54 6.12 1.92
CA ILE A 126 0.44 5.25 1.29
C ILE A 126 -0.22 3.90 1.04
N ASN A 127 -0.34 3.53 -0.25
CA ASN A 127 -0.83 2.24 -0.67
C ASN A 127 0.35 1.28 -0.92
N VAL A 128 0.37 0.14 -0.25
CA VAL A 128 1.37 -0.88 -0.50
C VAL A 128 0.93 -1.73 -1.69
N GLY A 129 1.49 -1.39 -2.85
CA GLY A 129 1.31 -2.03 -4.12
C GLY A 129 2.16 -3.30 -4.28
N SER A 130 2.56 -3.58 -5.51
CA SER A 130 3.45 -4.70 -5.87
C SER A 130 3.93 -4.54 -7.32
N GLY A 131 5.11 -5.04 -7.65
CA GLY A 131 5.57 -5.20 -9.05
C GLY A 131 4.60 -6.02 -9.91
N ALA A 132 3.81 -6.92 -9.32
CA ALA A 132 2.78 -7.67 -10.02
C ALA A 132 1.71 -6.79 -10.72
N ALA A 133 1.63 -5.50 -10.39
CA ALA A 133 0.73 -4.55 -11.02
C ALA A 133 1.12 -4.21 -12.48
N TYR A 134 2.40 -4.33 -12.84
CA TYR A 134 2.93 -3.85 -14.13
C TYR A 134 4.00 -4.73 -14.76
N LEU A 135 4.63 -5.61 -14.00
CA LEU A 135 5.62 -6.53 -14.55
C LEU A 135 4.95 -7.51 -15.51
N PRO A 136 5.65 -7.91 -16.59
CA PRO A 136 5.14 -8.93 -17.48
C PRO A 136 4.75 -10.20 -16.71
N PRO A 137 3.60 -10.82 -17.03
CA PRO A 137 3.21 -12.07 -16.41
C PRO A 137 4.22 -13.18 -16.77
N MET A 138 4.63 -13.95 -15.77
CA MET A 138 5.47 -15.12 -16.02
C MET A 138 4.59 -16.33 -16.34
N PRO A 139 4.97 -17.15 -17.36
CA PRO A 139 4.30 -18.39 -17.63
C PRO A 139 4.23 -19.29 -16.38
N GLY A 140 3.08 -19.89 -16.11
CA GLY A 140 2.92 -20.75 -14.94
C GLY A 140 2.86 -20.02 -13.60
N ASN A 141 2.60 -18.70 -13.60
CA ASN A 141 2.51 -17.92 -12.38
C ASN A 141 1.44 -18.47 -11.44
N ALA A 142 1.87 -19.02 -10.32
CA ALA A 142 1.00 -19.66 -9.31
C ALA A 142 0.15 -18.65 -8.50
N GLY A 143 0.33 -17.36 -8.70
CA GLY A 143 -0.40 -16.31 -7.95
C GLY A 143 -1.81 -16.03 -8.47
N GLY A 144 -2.28 -16.78 -9.48
CA GLY A 144 -3.58 -16.55 -10.09
C GLY A 144 -3.71 -15.16 -10.76
N THR A 145 -4.85 -14.94 -11.39
CA THR A 145 -5.12 -13.66 -12.09
C THR A 145 -5.56 -12.54 -11.14
N ALA A 146 -6.09 -12.88 -9.96
CA ALA A 146 -6.66 -11.93 -9.01
C ALA A 146 -5.63 -10.96 -8.42
N TYR A 147 -4.47 -11.48 -7.96
CA TYR A 147 -3.50 -10.66 -7.23
C TYR A 147 -2.93 -9.53 -8.07
N GLY A 148 -2.34 -9.84 -9.23
CA GLY A 148 -1.77 -8.84 -10.14
C GLY A 148 -2.81 -7.81 -10.57
N ALA A 149 -4.01 -8.27 -10.97
CA ALA A 149 -5.12 -7.40 -11.33
C ALA A 149 -5.56 -6.50 -10.16
N SER A 150 -5.66 -7.03 -8.94
CA SER A 150 -6.00 -6.22 -7.76
C SER A 150 -4.94 -5.16 -7.43
N LYS A 151 -3.65 -5.48 -7.61
CA LYS A 151 -2.56 -4.52 -7.38
C LYS A 151 -2.49 -3.45 -8.47
N ALA A 152 -2.81 -3.78 -9.71
CA ALA A 152 -2.98 -2.79 -10.78
C ALA A 152 -4.18 -1.86 -10.51
N ALA A 153 -5.31 -2.42 -10.05
CA ALA A 153 -6.48 -1.64 -9.65
C ALA A 153 -6.17 -0.71 -8.46
N LEU A 154 -5.46 -1.20 -7.44
CA LEU A 154 -5.03 -0.40 -6.29
C LEU A 154 -4.12 0.75 -6.70
N TYR A 155 -3.16 0.49 -7.62
CA TYR A 155 -2.32 1.55 -8.17
C TYR A 155 -3.17 2.61 -8.87
N ARG A 156 -4.06 2.20 -9.80
CA ARG A 156 -4.89 3.14 -10.55
C ARG A 156 -5.84 3.92 -9.63
N PHE A 157 -6.36 3.31 -8.61
CA PHE A 157 -7.13 3.99 -7.57
C PHE A 157 -6.29 5.08 -6.88
N GLY A 158 -5.06 4.77 -6.46
CA GLY A 158 -4.14 5.73 -5.84
C GLY A 158 -3.79 6.91 -6.75
N ASP A 159 -3.52 6.66 -8.02
CA ASP A 159 -3.23 7.67 -9.05
C ASP A 159 -4.42 8.64 -9.25
N LEU A 160 -5.63 8.10 -9.41
CA LEU A 160 -6.86 8.90 -9.53
C LEU A 160 -7.17 9.68 -8.25
N LEU A 161 -6.97 9.07 -7.08
CA LEU A 161 -7.19 9.73 -5.80
C LEU A 161 -6.20 10.87 -5.58
N ALA A 162 -4.92 10.71 -5.95
CA ALA A 162 -3.92 11.77 -5.89
C ALA A 162 -4.33 12.97 -6.74
N ALA A 163 -4.79 12.73 -7.97
CA ALA A 163 -5.28 13.80 -8.86
C ALA A 163 -6.50 14.53 -8.27
N GLN A 164 -7.44 13.80 -7.65
CA GLN A 164 -8.61 14.39 -7.00
C GLN A 164 -8.24 15.26 -5.78
N LEU A 165 -7.17 14.92 -5.08
CA LEU A 165 -6.74 15.55 -3.84
C LEU A 165 -5.60 16.57 -4.02
N ALA A 166 -5.09 16.79 -5.23
CA ALA A 166 -3.92 17.60 -5.53
C ALA A 166 -3.95 19.02 -4.92
N GLN A 167 -5.15 19.63 -4.80
CA GLN A 167 -5.32 20.96 -4.23
C GLN A 167 -5.91 20.95 -2.80
N ARG A 168 -5.89 19.79 -2.14
CA ARG A 168 -6.46 19.61 -0.80
C ARG A 168 -5.41 19.45 0.29
N GLY A 169 -4.12 19.57 -0.04
CA GLY A 169 -3.01 19.37 0.90
C GLY A 169 -2.84 17.91 1.36
N ILE A 170 -3.31 16.94 0.54
CA ILE A 170 -3.25 15.52 0.86
C ILE A 170 -2.42 14.82 -0.22
N ALA A 171 -1.30 14.19 0.19
CA ALA A 171 -0.45 13.43 -0.70
C ALA A 171 -0.83 11.95 -0.69
N VAL A 172 -0.91 11.34 -1.88
CA VAL A 172 -1.20 9.91 -2.04
C VAL A 172 -0.07 9.26 -2.82
N PHE A 173 0.46 8.16 -2.28
CA PHE A 173 1.55 7.40 -2.88
C PHE A 173 1.16 5.95 -3.06
N THR A 174 1.72 5.30 -4.07
CA THR A 174 1.71 3.83 -4.17
C THR A 174 3.13 3.34 -4.22
N ILE A 175 3.48 2.41 -3.33
CA ILE A 175 4.84 1.87 -3.24
C ILE A 175 4.88 0.38 -3.59
N SER A 176 6.01 -0.10 -4.13
CA SER A 176 6.35 -1.52 -4.11
C SER A 176 7.35 -1.78 -2.99
N PRO A 177 7.08 -2.72 -2.10
CA PRO A 177 8.04 -3.10 -1.06
C PRO A 177 9.20 -3.97 -1.60
N GLY A 178 9.14 -4.40 -2.87
CA GLY A 178 9.98 -5.46 -3.41
C GLY A 178 9.52 -6.86 -3.00
N LEU A 179 10.35 -7.87 -3.28
CA LEU A 179 10.10 -9.25 -2.87
C LEU A 179 10.66 -9.48 -1.46
N VAL A 180 9.90 -9.15 -0.44
CA VAL A 180 10.29 -9.29 0.96
C VAL A 180 9.89 -10.66 1.50
N ARG A 181 10.80 -11.33 2.23
CA ARG A 181 10.52 -12.62 2.88
C ARG A 181 9.48 -12.47 4.00
N THR A 182 8.32 -13.09 3.78
CA THR A 182 7.16 -13.09 4.69
C THR A 182 6.39 -14.41 4.54
N ALA A 183 5.40 -14.66 5.40
CA ALA A 183 4.51 -15.80 5.22
C ALA A 183 3.75 -15.80 3.87
N MET A 184 3.56 -14.63 3.25
CA MET A 184 2.92 -14.51 1.93
C MET A 184 3.82 -15.02 0.79
N THR A 185 5.14 -14.83 0.91
CA THR A 185 6.16 -15.09 -0.12
C THR A 185 6.99 -16.34 0.16
N GLU A 186 6.62 -17.14 1.16
CA GLU A 186 7.36 -18.32 1.60
C GLU A 186 7.59 -19.37 0.49
N SER A 187 6.67 -19.43 -0.50
CA SER A 187 6.76 -20.36 -1.63
C SER A 187 7.84 -20.02 -2.67
N PHE A 188 8.46 -18.84 -2.61
CA PHE A 188 9.46 -18.42 -3.60
C PHE A 188 10.85 -19.05 -3.41
N GLY A 189 11.06 -19.82 -2.34
CA GLY A 189 12.34 -20.49 -2.08
C GLY A 189 13.47 -19.55 -1.66
N ASP A 190 14.62 -20.14 -1.28
CA ASP A 190 15.72 -19.36 -0.69
C ASP A 190 16.49 -18.51 -1.69
N ASN A 191 16.57 -18.95 -2.95
CA ASN A 191 17.35 -18.30 -4.02
C ASN A 191 16.58 -17.19 -4.75
N ALA A 192 15.37 -16.80 -4.31
CA ALA A 192 14.66 -15.69 -4.91
C ALA A 192 15.41 -14.36 -4.66
N PRO A 193 15.27 -13.35 -5.53
CA PRO A 193 15.92 -12.05 -5.38
C PRO A 193 15.24 -11.26 -4.25
N TRP A 194 15.58 -11.62 -3.02
CA TRP A 194 14.96 -11.04 -1.83
C TRP A 194 15.38 -9.60 -1.60
N THR A 195 14.40 -8.71 -1.54
CA THR A 195 14.58 -7.33 -1.14
C THR A 195 14.86 -7.23 0.36
N PRO A 196 15.85 -6.45 0.80
CA PRO A 196 16.10 -6.18 2.21
C PRO A 196 14.84 -5.66 2.92
N PRO A 197 14.44 -6.28 4.05
CA PRO A 197 13.12 -6.03 4.65
C PRO A 197 12.98 -4.65 5.29
N GLU A 198 14.07 -3.91 5.47
CA GLU A 198 14.08 -2.55 6.01
C GLU A 198 13.80 -1.46 4.98
N LEU A 199 13.94 -1.74 3.67
CA LEU A 199 13.83 -0.70 2.63
C LEU A 199 12.43 -0.10 2.55
N ALA A 200 11.39 -0.94 2.53
CA ALA A 200 10.01 -0.43 2.48
C ALA A 200 9.61 0.35 3.75
N PRO A 201 9.94 -0.09 4.99
CA PRO A 201 9.76 0.73 6.18
C PRO A 201 10.44 2.09 6.11
N ARG A 202 11.71 2.15 5.69
CA ARG A 202 12.46 3.42 5.54
C ARG A 202 11.81 4.33 4.52
N LEU A 203 11.41 3.80 3.35
CA LEU A 203 10.68 4.57 2.34
C LEU A 203 9.39 5.15 2.92
N VAL A 204 8.58 4.33 3.60
CA VAL A 204 7.34 4.81 4.24
C VAL A 204 7.59 5.93 5.24
N ARG A 205 8.67 5.86 6.03
CA ARG A 205 9.06 6.94 6.94
C ARG A 205 9.40 8.23 6.21
N VAL A 206 10.14 8.17 5.09
CA VAL A 206 10.44 9.36 4.27
C VAL A 206 9.15 9.96 3.69
N LEU A 207 8.27 9.13 3.13
CA LEU A 207 6.98 9.60 2.60
C LEU A 207 6.09 10.20 3.71
N ALA A 208 6.12 9.65 4.91
CA ALA A 208 5.38 10.15 6.07
C ALA A 208 5.85 11.54 6.53
N SER A 209 7.13 11.88 6.36
CA SER A 209 7.70 13.18 6.77
C SER A 209 7.20 14.37 5.94
N GLY A 210 6.72 14.13 4.72
CA GLY A 210 6.35 15.18 3.76
C GLY A 210 7.45 15.60 2.81
N HIS A 211 8.66 15.10 2.99
CA HIS A 211 9.81 15.41 2.13
C HIS A 211 9.55 15.12 0.65
N ALA A 212 8.76 14.09 0.37
CA ALA A 212 8.47 13.62 -0.97
C ALA A 212 7.05 13.99 -1.49
N ASP A 213 6.35 14.94 -0.86
CA ASP A 213 4.96 15.28 -1.25
C ASP A 213 4.83 15.71 -2.72
N ARG A 214 5.90 16.24 -3.33
CA ARG A 214 5.97 16.57 -4.76
C ARG A 214 5.86 15.35 -5.69
N LEU A 215 6.04 14.14 -5.17
CA LEU A 215 5.88 12.87 -5.92
C LEU A 215 4.50 12.23 -5.72
N ALA A 216 3.52 12.96 -5.17
CA ALA A 216 2.16 12.43 -5.01
C ALA A 216 1.59 11.94 -6.36
N GLY A 217 0.91 10.79 -6.36
CA GLY A 217 0.41 10.12 -7.55
C GLY A 217 1.41 9.20 -8.25
N ARG A 218 2.67 9.15 -7.79
CA ARG A 218 3.69 8.31 -8.41
C ARG A 218 3.84 6.95 -7.72
N TYR A 219 4.34 5.98 -8.49
CA TYR A 219 4.72 4.67 -8.03
C TYR A 219 6.20 4.68 -7.66
N ILE A 220 6.52 4.22 -6.46
CA ILE A 220 7.91 4.24 -5.96
C ILE A 220 8.29 2.84 -5.51
N HIS A 221 9.39 2.31 -6.02
CA HIS A 221 9.92 1.00 -5.63
C HIS A 221 10.95 1.16 -4.51
N ALA A 222 10.77 0.44 -3.40
CA ALA A 222 11.61 0.60 -2.21
C ALA A 222 13.10 0.23 -2.42
N GLU A 223 13.41 -0.59 -3.43
CA GLU A 223 14.77 -1.08 -3.69
C GLU A 223 15.39 -0.44 -4.94
N HIS A 224 14.56 -0.16 -5.96
CA HIS A 224 15.07 0.25 -7.27
C HIS A 224 15.05 1.75 -7.49
N ASP A 225 14.30 2.48 -6.68
CA ASP A 225 14.22 3.94 -6.77
C ASP A 225 15.01 4.59 -5.62
N ASP A 226 15.87 5.54 -5.95
CA ASP A 226 16.47 6.45 -4.98
C ASP A 226 15.49 7.61 -4.71
N ILE A 227 14.94 7.67 -3.51
CA ILE A 227 13.91 8.65 -3.18
C ILE A 227 14.41 10.09 -3.23
N GLU A 228 15.69 10.34 -2.91
CA GLU A 228 16.28 11.67 -2.97
C GLU A 228 16.47 12.13 -4.41
N GLU A 229 16.91 11.23 -5.30
CA GLU A 229 16.96 11.50 -6.75
C GLU A 229 15.57 11.79 -7.31
N LEU A 230 14.55 10.98 -6.95
CA LEU A 230 13.18 11.21 -7.42
C LEU A 230 12.63 12.56 -6.95
N VAL A 231 12.91 12.97 -5.71
CA VAL A 231 12.46 14.27 -5.18
C VAL A 231 13.11 15.42 -5.93
N GLN A 232 14.41 15.33 -6.26
CA GLN A 232 15.10 16.33 -7.07
C GLN A 232 14.52 16.44 -8.48
N ARG A 233 14.08 15.34 -9.06
CA ARG A 233 13.52 15.25 -10.42
C ARG A 233 11.99 15.29 -10.45
N ALA A 234 11.33 15.68 -9.37
CA ALA A 234 9.86 15.59 -9.26
C ALA A 234 9.13 16.34 -10.39
N GLU A 235 9.62 17.50 -10.82
CA GLU A 235 9.04 18.27 -11.92
C GLU A 235 9.14 17.51 -13.26
N GLU A 236 10.32 17.03 -13.62
CA GLU A 236 10.53 16.18 -14.80
C GLU A 236 9.65 14.93 -14.78
N ILE A 237 9.55 14.28 -13.60
CA ILE A 237 8.74 13.08 -13.42
C ILE A 237 7.26 13.35 -13.72
N HIS A 238 6.75 14.50 -13.29
CA HIS A 238 5.38 14.91 -13.59
C HIS A 238 5.17 15.31 -15.05
N GLU A 239 6.05 16.13 -15.60
CA GLU A 239 5.97 16.60 -17.00
C GLU A 239 6.04 15.44 -18.00
N ARG A 240 6.89 14.45 -17.73
CA ARG A 240 7.08 13.28 -18.61
C ARG A 240 6.23 12.07 -18.21
N ASP A 241 5.36 12.21 -17.21
CA ASP A 241 4.52 11.15 -16.66
C ASP A 241 5.30 9.86 -16.31
N LEU A 242 6.51 10.02 -15.72
CA LEU A 242 7.36 8.91 -15.26
C LEU A 242 6.84 8.32 -13.94
N ASN A 243 7.36 7.14 -13.57
CA ASN A 243 6.93 6.39 -12.38
C ASN A 243 5.40 6.19 -12.33
N ALA A 244 4.81 5.92 -13.49
CA ALA A 244 3.39 5.72 -13.67
C ALA A 244 3.11 4.51 -14.58
N ILE A 245 2.03 3.77 -14.30
CA ILE A 245 1.57 2.68 -15.16
C ILE A 245 0.71 3.27 -16.28
N ARG A 246 1.20 3.18 -17.51
CA ARG A 246 0.53 3.72 -18.72
C ARG A 246 0.57 2.72 -19.87
N LEU A 247 -0.41 2.85 -20.76
CA LEU A 247 -0.44 2.07 -21.99
C LEU A 247 0.71 2.53 -22.93
N ARG A 248 1.54 1.58 -23.37
CA ARG A 248 2.49 1.81 -24.46
C ARG A 248 1.83 1.44 -25.79
N ARG A 249 1.87 2.36 -26.76
CA ARG A 249 1.40 2.11 -28.13
C ARG A 249 2.56 1.73 -29.02
N ALA A 250 2.33 0.85 -30.01
CA ALA A 250 3.37 0.35 -30.90
C ALA A 250 4.00 1.44 -31.78
N ASP A 251 3.24 2.46 -32.11
CA ASP A 251 3.60 3.61 -32.97
C ASP A 251 3.99 4.86 -32.19
N ALA A 252 4.03 4.80 -30.89
CA ALA A 252 4.56 5.87 -30.05
C ALA A 252 6.09 5.92 -30.19
N GLN A 253 6.59 6.53 -31.26
CA GLN A 253 7.90 7.15 -31.20
C GLN A 253 7.88 8.12 -30.03
N SER A 254 8.86 8.02 -29.16
CA SER A 254 9.09 8.81 -27.97
C SER A 254 9.02 10.32 -28.30
N SER A 255 7.83 10.88 -28.36
CA SER A 255 7.63 12.31 -28.37
C SER A 255 7.06 12.68 -27.00
N PRO A 256 7.79 13.47 -26.22
CA PRO A 256 7.20 14.11 -25.04
C PRO A 256 6.13 15.07 -25.54
N THR A 257 4.89 14.86 -25.17
CA THR A 257 3.84 15.88 -25.21
C THR A 257 3.69 16.51 -23.86
#